data_7be8e68dafdb10886dbb10d95fc8aecb
#
_entry.id   7be8e68dafdb10886dbb10d95fc8aecb
#
_cell.length_a   1.000
_cell.length_b   1.000
_cell.length_c   1.000
_cell.angle_alpha   90.00
_cell.angle_beta   90.00
_cell.angle_gamma   90.00
#
_symmetry.space_group_name_H-M   'P 1'
#
loop_
_entity.id
_entity.type
_entity.pdbx_description
1 polymer ?
#
loop_
_entity_poly.entity_id
_entity_poly.type
_entity_poly.pdbx_seq_one_letter_code
_entity_poly.pdbx_strand_id
1 'polypeptide(L)'
;MGVRRRLTALAALIVLIAGFAALAAAAEGCAPRGKLDPIYCDDNGDGIADPPKDPAKLLNPDPLVFAYVPVEDPAVYGPVFADLLRHIEKVTGKKVQYFGPQNYAAQLEAMRSGRLHVTGYSTGSLVWAVNVAGAVPFAQMATDKGPRGYHMVVIARGNDTRINSVADLKGKRVAHVSQTSSSGHQAPVFFFTKLGVVPGKDYEIVFSSKHDNSILGVVNGDYDAAPVADTVLERMVNRGVVKRGEYKVVYTSPVFPTAGFSYYYALDPKLAAKIKEAFYSFKIQGTSLGKDFRDATHFVPIDYRKDWEAVAGILEANGVVFSRESADYKKFSAPPKPGGE
;
A
#
# COMPACT_ATOMS: atom_id res chain seq x y z
N MET A 1 -88.78 13.19 11.21
CA MET A 1 -87.74 14.26 11.19
C MET A 1 -86.39 13.57 11.45
N GLY A 2 -85.57 13.49 10.45
CA GLY A 2 -84.45 12.55 10.37
C GLY A 2 -83.13 13.10 10.91
N VAL A 3 -82.48 12.26 11.67
CA VAL A 3 -81.06 12.47 12.08
C VAL A 3 -80.21 11.55 11.27
N ARG A 4 -79.47 12.12 10.31
CA ARG A 4 -78.46 11.40 9.53
C ARG A 4 -77.18 11.22 10.34
N ARG A 5 -76.89 10.00 10.70
CA ARG A 5 -75.57 9.58 11.23
C ARG A 5 -74.53 9.64 10.10
N ARG A 6 -73.54 10.46 10.25
CA ARG A 6 -72.34 10.42 9.42
C ARG A 6 -71.32 9.51 10.11
N LEU A 7 -71.04 8.36 9.53
CA LEU A 7 -69.89 7.50 9.85
C LEU A 7 -68.65 8.13 9.21
N THR A 8 -67.76 8.59 10.00
CA THR A 8 -66.40 8.98 9.60
C THR A 8 -65.51 7.73 9.68
N ALA A 9 -65.16 7.18 8.53
CA ALA A 9 -64.15 6.14 8.45
C ALA A 9 -62.76 6.76 8.68
N LEU A 10 -62.09 6.30 9.75
CA LEU A 10 -60.67 6.58 10.00
C LEU A 10 -59.86 5.67 9.09
N ALA A 11 -59.32 6.21 8.01
CA ALA A 11 -58.30 5.53 7.22
C ALA A 11 -56.97 5.62 7.94
N ALA A 12 -56.53 4.51 8.53
CA ALA A 12 -55.18 4.38 9.07
C ALA A 12 -54.15 4.33 7.91
N LEU A 13 -53.45 5.43 7.70
CA LEU A 13 -52.33 5.51 6.76
C LEU A 13 -51.12 4.78 7.40
N ILE A 14 -50.91 3.52 7.03
CA ILE A 14 -49.67 2.79 7.35
C ILE A 14 -48.60 3.31 6.40
N VAL A 15 -47.76 4.23 6.90
CA VAL A 15 -46.54 4.64 6.23
C VAL A 15 -45.55 3.49 6.36
N LEU A 16 -45.42 2.67 5.32
CA LEU A 16 -44.30 1.73 5.16
C LEU A 16 -43.03 2.57 4.96
N ILE A 17 -42.28 2.76 6.03
CA ILE A 17 -40.89 3.19 5.96
C ILE A 17 -40.11 1.98 5.44
N ALA A 18 -39.98 1.86 4.11
CA ALA A 18 -39.01 0.99 3.50
C ALA A 18 -37.63 1.55 3.79
N GLY A 19 -37.05 1.12 4.90
CA GLY A 19 -35.63 1.33 5.16
C GLY A 19 -34.84 0.68 4.05
N PHE A 20 -34.26 1.49 3.16
CA PHE A 20 -33.18 1.07 2.29
C PHE A 20 -31.96 0.75 3.18
N ALA A 21 -31.96 -0.44 3.80
CA ALA A 21 -30.74 -1.09 4.18
C ALA A 21 -30.03 -1.39 2.86
N ALA A 22 -29.01 -0.61 2.52
CA ALA A 22 -28.02 -1.02 1.54
C ALA A 22 -27.40 -2.32 2.10
N LEU A 23 -27.97 -3.47 1.73
CA LEU A 23 -27.32 -4.75 1.91
C LEU A 23 -26.04 -4.65 1.08
N ALA A 24 -24.90 -4.40 1.73
CA ALA A 24 -23.64 -4.82 1.18
C ALA A 24 -23.86 -6.29 0.79
N ALA A 25 -23.80 -6.57 -0.50
CA ALA A 25 -23.97 -7.94 -0.99
C ALA A 25 -22.82 -8.76 -0.39
N ALA A 26 -23.08 -9.36 0.77
CA ALA A 26 -22.21 -10.39 1.30
C ALA A 26 -22.18 -11.48 0.25
N ALA A 27 -21.00 -11.90 -0.17
CA ALA A 27 -20.87 -13.01 -1.09
C ALA A 27 -21.57 -14.21 -0.42
N GLU A 28 -22.64 -14.72 -1.04
CA GLU A 28 -23.45 -15.77 -0.45
C GLU A 28 -22.57 -16.99 -0.13
N GLY A 29 -22.57 -17.42 1.13
CA GLY A 29 -21.92 -18.65 1.58
C GLY A 29 -20.44 -18.56 1.97
N CYS A 30 -19.91 -17.38 2.29
CA CYS A 30 -18.53 -17.24 2.78
C CYS A 30 -18.42 -17.41 4.30
N ALA A 31 -17.30 -18.00 4.76
CA ALA A 31 -16.93 -18.05 6.17
C ALA A 31 -16.55 -16.65 6.74
N PRO A 32 -16.47 -16.48 8.08
CA PRO A 32 -16.02 -15.25 8.70
C PRO A 32 -14.67 -14.78 8.14
N ARG A 33 -14.54 -13.49 7.84
CA ARG A 33 -13.48 -12.93 7.01
C ARG A 33 -12.44 -12.08 7.75
N GLY A 34 -12.48 -12.12 9.06
CA GLY A 34 -11.55 -11.31 9.86
C GLY A 34 -11.66 -9.81 9.54
N LYS A 35 -10.63 -9.24 8.95
CA LYS A 35 -10.53 -7.81 8.58
C LYS A 35 -10.76 -7.52 7.11
N LEU A 36 -11.01 -8.56 6.27
CA LEU A 36 -11.27 -8.37 4.84
C LEU A 36 -12.55 -7.57 4.61
N ASP A 37 -12.55 -6.77 3.55
CA ASP A 37 -13.78 -6.13 3.05
C ASP A 37 -14.86 -7.19 2.80
N PRO A 38 -16.13 -6.92 3.15
CA PRO A 38 -17.24 -7.90 3.05
C PRO A 38 -17.46 -8.51 1.66
N ILE A 39 -16.90 -7.95 0.61
CA ILE A 39 -17.00 -8.50 -0.75
C ILE A 39 -16.07 -9.70 -1.01
N TYR A 40 -15.10 -9.95 -0.13
CA TYR A 40 -14.13 -11.05 -0.28
C TYR A 40 -14.50 -12.23 0.61
N CYS A 41 -14.23 -13.45 0.13
CA CYS A 41 -14.30 -14.69 0.91
C CYS A 41 -12.92 -15.05 1.45
N ASP A 42 -12.91 -15.73 2.61
CA ASP A 42 -11.71 -16.32 3.23
C ASP A 42 -12.17 -17.62 3.92
N ASP A 43 -12.42 -18.66 3.11
CA ASP A 43 -12.94 -19.93 3.60
C ASP A 43 -11.87 -20.75 4.33
N ASN A 44 -10.59 -20.56 3.95
CA ASN A 44 -9.46 -21.27 4.57
C ASN A 44 -8.92 -20.54 5.82
N GLY A 45 -9.40 -19.32 6.07
CA GLY A 45 -9.07 -18.53 7.25
C GLY A 45 -7.64 -18.02 7.27
N ASP A 46 -6.98 -17.82 6.12
CA ASP A 46 -5.60 -17.31 6.03
C ASP A 46 -5.50 -15.76 6.03
N GLY A 47 -6.62 -15.06 6.03
CA GLY A 47 -6.71 -13.61 6.02
C GLY A 47 -6.48 -12.98 4.65
N ILE A 48 -6.55 -13.78 3.59
CA ILE A 48 -6.38 -13.38 2.19
C ILE A 48 -7.64 -13.73 1.41
N ALA A 49 -8.00 -12.91 0.44
CA ALA A 49 -9.18 -13.16 -0.39
C ALA A 49 -9.03 -14.43 -1.22
N ASP A 50 -9.99 -15.36 -1.07
CA ASP A 50 -10.10 -16.53 -1.93
C ASP A 50 -10.53 -16.18 -3.36
N PRO A 51 -10.11 -16.94 -4.37
CA PRO A 51 -10.58 -16.75 -5.73
C PRO A 51 -12.11 -16.99 -5.81
N PRO A 52 -12.82 -16.29 -6.74
CA PRO A 52 -14.23 -16.54 -6.97
C PRO A 52 -14.52 -18.00 -7.29
N LYS A 53 -15.55 -18.58 -6.63
CA LYS A 53 -16.01 -19.94 -6.90
C LYS A 53 -16.69 -20.09 -8.27
N ASP A 54 -17.28 -18.99 -8.77
CA ASP A 54 -17.88 -18.92 -10.10
C ASP A 54 -16.80 -18.69 -11.16
N PRO A 55 -16.55 -19.65 -12.07
CA PRO A 55 -15.53 -19.51 -13.12
C PRO A 55 -15.77 -18.30 -14.05
N ALA A 56 -17.02 -17.83 -14.20
CA ALA A 56 -17.33 -16.66 -15.01
C ALA A 56 -16.81 -15.34 -14.42
N LYS A 57 -16.46 -15.33 -13.13
CA LYS A 57 -15.88 -14.20 -12.42
C LYS A 57 -14.35 -14.21 -12.41
N LEU A 58 -13.74 -15.29 -12.91
CA LEU A 58 -12.28 -15.39 -13.03
C LEU A 58 -11.77 -14.58 -14.21
N LEU A 59 -10.67 -13.87 -14.01
CA LEU A 59 -10.05 -13.03 -15.02
C LEU A 59 -8.84 -13.76 -15.65
N ASN A 60 -8.82 -13.75 -16.99
CA ASN A 60 -7.67 -14.22 -17.78
C ASN A 60 -7.24 -13.12 -18.77
N PRO A 61 -6.73 -11.98 -18.26
CA PRO A 61 -6.48 -10.79 -19.05
C PRO A 61 -5.34 -10.97 -20.05
N ASP A 62 -5.44 -10.26 -21.17
CA ASP A 62 -4.39 -10.03 -22.14
C ASP A 62 -4.59 -8.62 -22.73
N PRO A 63 -3.72 -7.65 -22.40
CA PRO A 63 -2.48 -7.77 -21.63
C PRO A 63 -2.69 -7.95 -20.11
N LEU A 64 -1.70 -8.56 -19.45
CA LEU A 64 -1.51 -8.42 -18.02
C LEU A 64 -1.06 -6.99 -17.71
N VAL A 65 -1.64 -6.36 -16.68
CA VAL A 65 -1.20 -5.05 -16.20
C VAL A 65 -0.35 -5.24 -14.94
N PHE A 66 0.88 -4.74 -14.98
CA PHE A 66 1.83 -4.76 -13.89
C PHE A 66 2.12 -3.34 -13.39
N ALA A 67 2.26 -3.16 -12.09
CA ALA A 67 2.70 -1.92 -11.47
C ALA A 67 3.75 -2.16 -10.37
N TYR A 68 4.41 -1.10 -9.96
CA TYR A 68 5.18 -1.06 -8.72
C TYR A 68 4.79 0.18 -7.92
N VAL A 69 4.83 0.06 -6.60
CA VAL A 69 4.45 1.15 -5.70
C VAL A 69 5.26 2.42 -6.01
N PRO A 70 4.59 3.59 -6.11
CA PRO A 70 5.25 4.85 -6.48
C PRO A 70 5.98 5.48 -5.27
N VAL A 71 6.97 4.78 -4.74
CA VAL A 71 7.81 5.30 -3.63
C VAL A 71 8.76 6.42 -4.10
N GLU A 72 8.98 6.48 -5.41
CA GLU A 72 9.68 7.51 -6.18
C GLU A 72 8.85 7.86 -7.43
N ASP A 73 9.37 8.69 -8.33
CA ASP A 73 8.70 8.97 -9.61
C ASP A 73 8.36 7.65 -10.35
N PRO A 74 7.09 7.39 -10.69
CA PRO A 74 6.68 6.16 -11.36
C PRO A 74 7.38 5.90 -12.69
N ALA A 75 7.85 6.94 -13.37
CA ALA A 75 8.57 6.82 -14.64
C ALA A 75 9.89 6.04 -14.50
N VAL A 76 10.47 6.04 -13.30
CA VAL A 76 11.70 5.30 -13.00
C VAL A 76 11.51 3.80 -13.13
N TYR A 77 10.34 3.29 -12.75
CA TYR A 77 10.15 1.85 -12.56
C TYR A 77 9.85 1.06 -13.85
N GLY A 78 9.32 1.68 -14.89
CA GLY A 78 9.12 0.99 -16.17
C GLY A 78 10.40 0.34 -16.69
N PRO A 79 11.50 1.10 -16.88
CA PRO A 79 12.78 0.55 -17.26
C PRO A 79 13.38 -0.43 -16.25
N VAL A 80 13.22 -0.18 -14.95
CA VAL A 80 13.75 -1.05 -13.89
C VAL A 80 13.16 -2.45 -13.95
N PHE A 81 11.85 -2.58 -14.18
CA PHE A 81 11.16 -3.86 -14.25
C PHE A 81 11.16 -4.50 -15.64
N ALA A 82 11.74 -3.86 -16.67
CA ALA A 82 11.64 -4.32 -18.07
C ALA A 82 12.06 -5.78 -18.29
N ASP A 83 13.13 -6.25 -17.65
CA ASP A 83 13.58 -7.64 -17.78
C ASP A 83 12.62 -8.63 -17.12
N LEU A 84 12.09 -8.30 -15.95
CA LEU A 84 11.09 -9.10 -15.26
C LEU A 84 9.79 -9.19 -16.09
N LEU A 85 9.33 -8.07 -16.66
CA LEU A 85 8.10 -8.05 -17.47
C LEU A 85 8.24 -8.95 -18.70
N ARG A 86 9.39 -8.89 -19.41
CA ARG A 86 9.68 -9.83 -20.53
C ARG A 86 9.70 -11.30 -20.07
N HIS A 87 10.23 -11.56 -18.88
CA HIS A 87 10.24 -12.91 -18.33
C HIS A 87 8.83 -13.41 -17.99
N ILE A 88 7.97 -12.54 -17.41
CA ILE A 88 6.55 -12.84 -17.17
C ILE A 88 5.84 -13.13 -18.50
N GLU A 89 6.07 -12.33 -19.54
CA GLU A 89 5.51 -12.59 -20.88
C GLU A 89 5.90 -13.98 -21.40
N LYS A 90 7.19 -14.33 -21.29
CA LYS A 90 7.71 -15.64 -21.75
C LYS A 90 7.06 -16.82 -21.03
N VAL A 91 6.88 -16.75 -19.72
CA VAL A 91 6.34 -17.85 -18.91
C VAL A 91 4.82 -17.95 -19.02
N THR A 92 4.14 -16.81 -19.00
CA THR A 92 2.67 -16.79 -19.02
C THR A 92 2.08 -16.92 -20.42
N GLY A 93 2.82 -16.52 -21.46
CA GLY A 93 2.34 -16.39 -22.83
C GLY A 93 1.43 -15.17 -23.03
N LYS A 94 1.36 -14.25 -22.06
CA LYS A 94 0.56 -13.02 -22.09
C LYS A 94 1.44 -11.82 -22.36
N LYS A 95 0.93 -10.80 -23.04
CA LYS A 95 1.57 -9.48 -23.08
C LYS A 95 1.51 -8.85 -21.68
N VAL A 96 2.55 -8.09 -21.30
CA VAL A 96 2.60 -7.38 -20.03
C VAL A 96 2.77 -5.89 -20.25
N GLN A 97 1.82 -5.11 -19.73
CA GLN A 97 1.85 -3.65 -19.79
C GLN A 97 2.23 -3.08 -18.42
N TYR A 98 3.23 -2.20 -18.39
CA TYR A 98 3.55 -1.44 -17.18
C TYR A 98 2.55 -0.29 -16.99
N PHE A 99 1.97 -0.22 -15.80
CA PHE A 99 1.16 0.90 -15.32
C PHE A 99 1.93 1.66 -14.24
N GLY A 100 2.18 2.94 -14.43
CA GLY A 100 2.82 3.83 -13.47
C GLY A 100 1.80 4.57 -12.62
N PRO A 101 1.40 4.07 -11.44
CA PRO A 101 0.44 4.76 -10.59
C PRO A 101 1.04 6.06 -10.07
N GLN A 102 0.26 7.15 -10.07
CA GLN A 102 0.74 8.47 -9.64
C GLN A 102 0.92 8.58 -8.13
N ASN A 103 0.16 7.81 -7.37
CA ASN A 103 0.23 7.75 -5.92
C ASN A 103 -0.24 6.37 -5.41
N TYR A 104 -0.10 6.15 -4.10
CA TYR A 104 -0.46 4.90 -3.43
C TYR A 104 -1.95 4.56 -3.56
N ALA A 105 -2.82 5.57 -3.54
CA ALA A 105 -4.27 5.39 -3.67
C ALA A 105 -4.64 4.90 -5.07
N ALA A 106 -4.05 5.48 -6.12
CA ALA A 106 -4.30 5.08 -7.50
C ALA A 106 -3.90 3.62 -7.75
N GLN A 107 -2.80 3.15 -7.14
CA GLN A 107 -2.40 1.75 -7.22
C GLN A 107 -3.43 0.82 -6.55
N LEU A 108 -3.88 1.18 -5.35
CA LEU A 108 -4.86 0.40 -4.59
C LEU A 108 -6.19 0.31 -5.34
N GLU A 109 -6.70 1.43 -5.87
CA GLU A 109 -7.95 1.49 -6.62
C GLU A 109 -7.87 0.73 -7.96
N ALA A 110 -6.73 0.76 -8.63
CA ALA A 110 -6.52 -0.02 -9.85
C ALA A 110 -6.60 -1.53 -9.58
N MET A 111 -6.02 -2.02 -8.47
CA MET A 111 -6.13 -3.43 -8.04
C MET A 111 -7.58 -3.76 -7.67
N ARG A 112 -8.20 -2.95 -6.80
CA ARG A 112 -9.56 -3.17 -6.32
C ARG A 112 -10.59 -3.25 -7.46
N SER A 113 -10.40 -2.46 -8.51
CA SER A 113 -11.27 -2.46 -9.69
C SER A 113 -10.95 -3.55 -10.72
N GLY A 114 -9.98 -4.43 -10.44
CA GLY A 114 -9.56 -5.49 -11.36
C GLY A 114 -8.80 -5.00 -12.61
N ARG A 115 -8.37 -3.72 -12.63
CA ARG A 115 -7.58 -3.15 -13.74
C ARG A 115 -6.08 -3.31 -13.57
N LEU A 116 -5.62 -3.63 -12.38
CA LEU A 116 -4.24 -3.98 -12.07
C LEU A 116 -4.19 -5.43 -11.65
N HIS A 117 -3.34 -6.22 -12.29
CA HIS A 117 -3.35 -7.68 -12.15
C HIS A 117 -2.20 -8.21 -11.32
N VAL A 118 -1.02 -7.61 -11.42
CA VAL A 118 0.19 -7.98 -10.67
C VAL A 118 0.91 -6.72 -10.23
N THR A 119 1.36 -6.65 -8.97
CA THR A 119 2.04 -5.45 -8.51
C THR A 119 2.91 -5.69 -7.26
N GLY A 120 3.95 -4.87 -7.10
CA GLY A 120 4.66 -4.74 -5.83
C GLY A 120 4.06 -3.61 -5.00
N TYR A 121 3.55 -3.93 -3.81
CA TYR A 121 3.09 -2.97 -2.82
C TYR A 121 4.19 -2.61 -1.82
N SER A 122 4.20 -1.38 -1.30
CA SER A 122 5.01 -1.07 -0.12
C SER A 122 4.49 -1.84 1.10
N THR A 123 5.33 -1.95 2.11
CA THR A 123 5.07 -2.75 3.31
C THR A 123 3.71 -2.46 3.96
N GLY A 124 3.40 -1.19 4.22
CA GLY A 124 2.11 -0.79 4.81
C GLY A 124 0.95 -0.88 3.82
N SER A 125 1.17 -0.49 2.55
CA SER A 125 0.14 -0.56 1.51
C SER A 125 -0.30 -1.97 1.20
N LEU A 126 0.57 -2.98 1.40
CA LEU A 126 0.20 -4.38 1.21
C LEU A 126 -0.91 -4.79 2.17
N VAL A 127 -0.83 -4.38 3.44
CA VAL A 127 -1.87 -4.70 4.43
C VAL A 127 -3.22 -4.10 4.02
N TRP A 128 -3.22 -2.85 3.53
CA TRP A 128 -4.42 -2.25 2.95
C TRP A 128 -4.93 -3.03 1.73
N ALA A 129 -4.01 -3.36 0.80
CA ALA A 129 -4.39 -4.03 -0.45
C ALA A 129 -4.98 -5.43 -0.22
N VAL A 130 -4.46 -6.19 0.74
CA VAL A 130 -5.03 -7.47 1.15
C VAL A 130 -6.45 -7.28 1.66
N ASN A 131 -6.66 -6.33 2.57
CA ASN A 131 -7.93 -6.17 3.24
C ASN A 131 -9.04 -5.54 2.38
N VAL A 132 -8.70 -4.59 1.47
CA VAL A 132 -9.72 -3.80 0.74
C VAL A 132 -9.63 -3.83 -0.78
N ALA A 133 -8.61 -4.49 -1.35
CA ALA A 133 -8.40 -4.52 -2.80
C ALA A 133 -8.22 -5.92 -3.39
N GLY A 134 -8.35 -6.98 -2.59
CA GLY A 134 -8.23 -8.36 -3.06
C GLY A 134 -6.81 -8.72 -3.55
N ALA A 135 -5.79 -8.10 -2.96
CA ALA A 135 -4.41 -8.47 -3.26
C ALA A 135 -4.04 -9.79 -2.58
N VAL A 136 -3.49 -10.72 -3.34
CA VAL A 136 -2.97 -12.01 -2.86
C VAL A 136 -1.43 -11.93 -2.86
N PRO A 137 -0.78 -11.74 -1.70
CA PRO A 137 0.66 -11.69 -1.58
C PRO A 137 1.28 -13.04 -1.95
N PHE A 138 2.37 -13.04 -2.71
CA PHE A 138 3.01 -14.30 -3.10
C PHE A 138 4.53 -14.25 -3.13
N ALA A 139 5.16 -13.10 -3.39
CA ALA A 139 6.61 -13.02 -3.52
C ALA A 139 7.19 -11.76 -2.90
N GLN A 140 8.41 -11.86 -2.40
CA GLN A 140 9.26 -10.74 -1.98
C GLN A 140 10.68 -10.95 -2.51
N MET A 141 11.42 -9.85 -2.66
CA MET A 141 12.83 -9.94 -3.02
C MET A 141 13.64 -10.50 -1.85
N ALA A 142 14.65 -11.30 -2.17
CA ALA A 142 15.59 -11.86 -1.21
C ALA A 142 17.04 -11.57 -1.60
N THR A 143 17.90 -11.63 -0.62
CA THR A 143 19.36 -11.69 -0.73
C THR A 143 19.80 -13.13 -0.49
N ASP A 144 21.10 -13.42 -0.63
CA ASP A 144 21.66 -14.74 -0.28
C ASP A 144 21.52 -15.07 1.23
N LYS A 145 21.15 -14.07 2.06
CA LYS A 145 20.93 -14.22 3.51
C LYS A 145 19.46 -14.41 3.91
N GLY A 146 18.54 -14.36 2.95
CA GLY A 146 17.09 -14.48 3.18
C GLY A 146 16.29 -13.28 2.68
N PRO A 147 15.03 -13.15 3.10
CA PRO A 147 14.16 -12.06 2.68
C PRO A 147 14.81 -10.70 2.89
N ARG A 148 14.64 -9.82 1.90
CA ARG A 148 15.22 -8.49 1.94
C ARG A 148 14.45 -7.60 2.93
N GLY A 149 15.17 -6.97 3.86
CA GLY A 149 14.62 -5.99 4.79
C GLY A 149 15.04 -4.56 4.45
N TYR A 150 14.43 -3.60 5.15
CA TYR A 150 14.78 -2.18 5.11
C TYR A 150 14.47 -1.49 6.43
N HIS A 151 15.02 -0.29 6.65
CA HIS A 151 14.74 0.52 7.83
C HIS A 151 13.99 1.81 7.44
N MET A 152 13.11 2.26 8.32
CA MET A 152 12.75 3.66 8.37
C MET A 152 13.94 4.43 8.93
N VAL A 153 14.41 5.44 8.21
CA VAL A 153 15.36 6.43 8.74
C VAL A 153 14.69 7.80 8.79
N VAL A 154 14.96 8.55 9.84
CA VAL A 154 14.58 9.97 9.90
C VAL A 154 15.77 10.77 9.47
N ILE A 155 15.59 11.56 8.41
CA ILE A 155 16.64 12.44 7.90
C ILE A 155 16.35 13.90 8.25
N ALA A 156 17.40 14.66 8.49
CA ALA A 156 17.44 16.11 8.55
C ALA A 156 18.54 16.62 7.62
N ARG A 157 18.56 17.93 7.33
CA ARG A 157 19.63 18.52 6.50
C ARG A 157 20.98 18.31 7.14
N GLY A 158 22.00 18.02 6.35
CA GLY A 158 23.33 17.66 6.84
C GLY A 158 24.00 18.72 7.74
N ASN A 159 23.78 19.99 7.44
CA ASN A 159 24.33 21.11 8.22
C ASN A 159 23.35 21.68 9.30
N ASP A 160 22.19 21.10 9.48
CA ASP A 160 21.26 21.56 10.53
C ASP A 160 21.68 21.04 11.90
N THR A 161 22.13 21.93 12.76
CA THR A 161 22.60 21.61 14.12
C THR A 161 21.45 21.48 15.13
N ARG A 162 20.21 21.87 14.77
CA ARG A 162 19.05 21.91 15.65
C ARG A 162 18.35 20.58 15.81
N ILE A 163 18.51 19.65 14.84
CA ILE A 163 17.80 18.37 14.82
C ILE A 163 18.85 17.24 14.88
N ASN A 164 18.93 16.53 16.00
CA ASN A 164 19.86 15.44 16.23
C ASN A 164 19.16 14.17 16.74
N SER A 165 17.89 14.26 17.06
CA SER A 165 17.05 13.16 17.55
C SER A 165 15.58 13.36 17.19
N VAL A 166 14.73 12.36 17.45
CA VAL A 166 13.27 12.46 17.31
C VAL A 166 12.69 13.54 18.24
N ALA A 167 13.29 13.75 19.42
CA ALA A 167 12.81 14.76 20.37
C ALA A 167 12.88 16.20 19.80
N ASP A 168 13.84 16.44 18.91
CA ASP A 168 14.06 17.77 18.30
C ASP A 168 13.07 18.09 17.19
N LEU A 169 12.18 17.13 16.82
CA LEU A 169 11.13 17.34 15.84
C LEU A 169 9.99 18.22 16.35
N LYS A 170 9.88 18.48 17.68
CA LYS A 170 8.83 19.32 18.26
C LYS A 170 8.87 20.74 17.66
N GLY A 171 7.71 21.20 17.18
CA GLY A 171 7.54 22.49 16.50
C GLY A 171 8.11 22.56 15.09
N LYS A 172 8.52 21.45 14.48
CA LYS A 172 9.10 21.38 13.13
C LYS A 172 8.05 21.04 12.07
N ARG A 173 8.39 21.31 10.80
CA ARG A 173 7.66 20.82 9.62
C ARG A 173 8.29 19.52 9.16
N VAL A 174 7.58 18.40 9.34
CA VAL A 174 8.08 17.06 9.03
C VAL A 174 7.31 16.49 7.83
N ALA A 175 8.04 16.14 6.78
CA ALA A 175 7.43 15.54 5.60
C ALA A 175 7.13 14.07 5.83
N HIS A 176 5.85 13.72 5.88
CA HIS A 176 5.38 12.35 5.77
C HIS A 176 5.10 12.01 4.30
N VAL A 177 5.14 10.71 3.93
CA VAL A 177 4.98 10.29 2.53
C VAL A 177 3.50 10.19 2.14
N SER A 178 2.83 9.18 2.66
CA SER A 178 1.42 8.86 2.41
C SER A 178 0.87 8.13 3.62
N GLN A 179 -0.43 8.25 3.88
CA GLN A 179 -1.08 7.62 5.04
C GLN A 179 -0.89 6.10 5.10
N THR A 180 -0.75 5.42 3.95
CA THR A 180 -0.52 3.98 3.88
C THR A 180 0.95 3.58 3.84
N SER A 181 1.88 4.55 3.77
CA SER A 181 3.32 4.28 3.80
C SER A 181 3.73 3.78 5.18
N SER A 182 4.42 2.63 5.24
CA SER A 182 4.95 2.10 6.51
C SER A 182 6.00 3.06 7.09
N SER A 183 7.15 3.20 6.43
CA SER A 183 8.25 4.06 6.92
C SER A 183 7.96 5.55 6.82
N GLY A 184 7.13 5.98 5.88
CA GLY A 184 6.84 7.40 5.68
C GLY A 184 5.69 7.95 6.55
N HIS A 185 4.93 7.09 7.26
CA HIS A 185 3.82 7.56 8.11
C HIS A 185 3.50 6.63 9.27
N GLN A 186 3.18 5.37 9.04
CA GLN A 186 2.64 4.48 10.08
C GLN A 186 3.66 4.16 11.17
N ALA A 187 4.90 3.88 10.79
CA ALA A 187 5.98 3.65 11.75
C ALA A 187 6.36 4.91 12.55
N PRO A 188 6.47 6.11 11.93
CA PRO A 188 6.59 7.36 12.69
C PRO A 188 5.50 7.56 13.73
N VAL A 189 4.21 7.37 13.36
CA VAL A 189 3.08 7.52 14.29
C VAL A 189 3.26 6.58 15.48
N PHE A 190 3.63 5.34 15.24
CA PHE A 190 3.81 4.35 16.30
C PHE A 190 5.06 4.60 17.16
N PHE A 191 6.24 4.75 16.53
CA PHE A 191 7.51 4.83 17.28
C PHE A 191 7.70 6.20 17.94
N PHE A 192 7.36 7.30 17.24
CA PHE A 192 7.60 8.62 17.83
C PHE A 192 6.67 8.90 19.00
N THR A 193 5.42 8.41 18.93
CA THR A 193 4.50 8.49 20.09
C THR A 193 5.08 7.77 21.31
N LYS A 194 5.71 6.61 21.13
CA LYS A 194 6.39 5.90 22.22
C LYS A 194 7.64 6.64 22.74
N LEU A 195 8.26 7.47 21.90
CA LEU A 195 9.38 8.32 22.26
C LEU A 195 8.95 9.70 22.83
N GLY A 196 7.66 9.90 23.07
CA GLY A 196 7.13 11.15 23.63
C GLY A 196 7.00 12.31 22.63
N VAL A 197 6.93 11.98 21.33
CA VAL A 197 6.69 12.95 20.24
C VAL A 197 5.50 12.48 19.42
N VAL A 198 4.37 13.18 19.54
CA VAL A 198 3.10 12.80 18.90
C VAL A 198 2.97 13.51 17.56
N PRO A 199 3.03 12.77 16.41
CA PRO A 199 2.85 13.34 15.09
C PRO A 199 1.51 14.09 14.95
N GLY A 200 1.54 15.26 14.32
CA GLY A 200 0.37 16.12 14.15
C GLY A 200 -0.07 16.93 15.38
N LYS A 201 0.53 16.63 16.56
CA LYS A 201 0.35 17.41 17.80
C LYS A 201 1.63 18.16 18.14
N ASP A 202 2.75 17.46 18.22
CA ASP A 202 4.04 18.02 18.64
C ASP A 202 4.82 18.60 17.45
N TYR A 203 4.48 18.24 16.22
CA TYR A 203 5.03 18.80 14.99
C TYR A 203 3.99 18.81 13.85
N GLU A 204 4.20 19.67 12.85
CA GLU A 204 3.36 19.75 11.66
C GLU A 204 3.67 18.60 10.70
N ILE A 205 2.65 17.82 10.29
CA ILE A 205 2.76 16.83 9.24
C ILE A 205 2.44 17.47 7.90
N VAL A 206 3.37 17.36 6.94
CA VAL A 206 3.14 17.69 5.52
C VAL A 206 3.25 16.43 4.70
N PHE A 207 2.22 16.08 3.91
CA PHE A 207 2.29 14.91 3.06
C PHE A 207 2.95 15.23 1.71
N SER A 208 4.14 14.67 1.48
CA SER A 208 4.95 14.87 0.26
C SER A 208 4.56 13.93 -0.89
N SER A 209 3.69 12.95 -0.63
CA SER A 209 3.21 11.90 -1.52
C SER A 209 4.22 10.78 -1.83
N LYS A 210 5.53 11.04 -1.86
CA LYS A 210 6.58 10.09 -2.23
C LYS A 210 7.83 10.31 -1.40
N HIS A 211 8.67 9.27 -1.28
CA HIS A 211 9.93 9.36 -0.53
C HIS A 211 10.95 10.30 -1.17
N ASP A 212 11.07 10.30 -2.48
CA ASP A 212 11.97 11.21 -3.21
C ASP A 212 11.61 12.68 -2.95
N ASN A 213 10.33 13.03 -2.98
CA ASN A 213 9.86 14.38 -2.64
C ASN A 213 10.21 14.76 -1.19
N SER A 214 10.04 13.82 -0.23
CA SER A 214 10.44 14.05 1.15
C SER A 214 11.94 14.31 1.28
N ILE A 215 12.75 13.48 0.61
CA ILE A 215 14.22 13.56 0.67
C ILE A 215 14.68 14.88 0.05
N LEU A 216 14.23 15.20 -1.16
CA LEU A 216 14.59 16.46 -1.84
C LEU A 216 14.13 17.67 -1.06
N GLY A 217 12.91 17.66 -0.52
CA GLY A 217 12.41 18.76 0.29
C GLY A 217 13.21 19.00 1.59
N VAL A 218 13.77 17.95 2.22
CA VAL A 218 14.69 18.10 3.35
C VAL A 218 16.01 18.71 2.88
N VAL A 219 16.59 18.21 1.80
CA VAL A 219 17.87 18.72 1.27
C VAL A 219 17.73 20.19 0.85
N ASN A 220 16.66 20.55 0.16
CA ASN A 220 16.38 21.91 -0.29
C ASN A 220 15.94 22.87 0.83
N GLY A 221 15.44 22.33 1.96
CA GLY A 221 15.00 23.11 3.11
C GLY A 221 13.53 23.45 3.13
N ASP A 222 12.72 22.80 2.32
CA ASP A 222 11.26 22.93 2.33
C ASP A 222 10.65 22.26 3.57
N TYR A 223 11.34 21.24 4.11
CA TYR A 223 10.99 20.52 5.32
C TYR A 223 12.18 20.48 6.27
N ASP A 224 11.92 20.46 7.57
CA ASP A 224 12.97 20.36 8.59
C ASP A 224 13.53 18.94 8.68
N ALA A 225 12.65 17.92 8.56
CA ALA A 225 12.99 16.50 8.62
C ALA A 225 11.98 15.64 7.85
N ALA A 226 12.35 14.39 7.60
CA ALA A 226 11.45 13.40 6.99
C ALA A 226 11.79 11.97 7.42
N PRO A 227 10.79 11.16 7.83
CA PRO A 227 10.91 9.72 7.90
C PRO A 227 10.79 9.13 6.49
N VAL A 228 11.82 8.37 6.06
CA VAL A 228 11.89 7.79 4.72
C VAL A 228 12.41 6.36 4.76
N ALA A 229 12.24 5.61 3.66
CA ALA A 229 12.88 4.32 3.50
C ALA A 229 14.37 4.50 3.18
N ASP A 230 15.25 3.86 3.94
CA ASP A 230 16.70 3.88 3.72
C ASP A 230 17.06 3.42 2.30
N THR A 231 16.36 2.41 1.79
CA THR A 231 16.56 1.85 0.45
C THR A 231 16.21 2.84 -0.68
N VAL A 232 15.24 3.75 -0.48
CA VAL A 232 14.95 4.82 -1.44
C VAL A 232 16.06 5.87 -1.39
N LEU A 233 16.44 6.29 -0.18
CA LEU A 233 17.54 7.24 0.02
C LEU A 233 18.83 6.73 -0.63
N GLU A 234 19.16 5.46 -0.43
CA GLU A 234 20.35 4.86 -1.01
C GLU A 234 20.30 4.80 -2.54
N ARG A 235 19.16 4.46 -3.15
CA ARG A 235 19.01 4.52 -4.61
C ARG A 235 19.20 5.93 -5.16
N MET A 236 18.66 6.95 -4.50
CA MET A 236 18.86 8.35 -4.90
C MET A 236 20.32 8.77 -4.80
N VAL A 237 21.03 8.34 -3.77
CA VAL A 237 22.49 8.56 -3.64
C VAL A 237 23.25 7.84 -4.76
N ASN A 238 22.90 6.58 -5.03
CA ASN A 238 23.56 5.79 -6.09
C ASN A 238 23.35 6.34 -7.50
N ARG A 239 22.22 7.03 -7.74
CA ARG A 239 21.92 7.73 -8.98
C ARG A 239 22.51 9.16 -9.03
N GLY A 240 23.14 9.63 -7.95
CA GLY A 240 23.70 10.97 -7.86
C GLY A 240 22.67 12.09 -7.71
N VAL A 241 21.42 11.76 -7.38
CA VAL A 241 20.33 12.73 -7.17
C VAL A 241 20.52 13.48 -5.84
N VAL A 242 21.05 12.79 -4.82
CA VAL A 242 21.37 13.34 -3.51
C VAL A 242 22.78 12.89 -3.11
N LYS A 243 23.56 13.75 -2.48
CA LYS A 243 24.92 13.43 -2.04
C LYS A 243 24.97 13.13 -0.55
N ARG A 244 25.83 12.19 -0.15
CA ARG A 244 26.17 11.97 1.26
C ARG A 244 26.72 13.28 1.83
N GLY A 245 26.18 13.73 2.97
CA GLY A 245 26.54 15.04 3.56
C GLY A 245 25.50 16.13 3.34
N GLU A 246 24.62 16.05 2.32
CA GLU A 246 23.47 16.95 2.19
C GLU A 246 22.38 16.64 3.21
N TYR A 247 22.41 15.43 3.77
CA TYR A 247 21.51 14.97 4.85
C TYR A 247 22.30 14.27 5.97
N LYS A 248 21.68 14.15 7.10
CA LYS A 248 22.11 13.27 8.21
C LYS A 248 20.93 12.42 8.69
N VAL A 249 21.23 11.21 9.19
CA VAL A 249 20.25 10.33 9.82
C VAL A 249 20.22 10.60 11.31
N VAL A 250 19.04 10.87 11.88
CA VAL A 250 18.84 11.18 13.30
C VAL A 250 18.08 10.07 14.05
N TYR A 251 17.51 9.12 13.32
CA TYR A 251 16.87 7.93 13.87
C TYR A 251 16.84 6.80 12.85
N THR A 252 16.94 5.56 13.34
CA THR A 252 16.79 4.33 12.54
C THR A 252 15.87 3.37 13.29
N SER A 253 14.85 2.85 12.61
CA SER A 253 13.90 1.89 13.16
C SER A 253 14.45 0.47 13.20
N PRO A 254 13.76 -0.48 13.86
CA PRO A 254 13.90 -1.90 13.56
C PRO A 254 13.67 -2.19 12.08
N VAL A 255 14.11 -3.37 11.62
CA VAL A 255 13.95 -3.80 10.22
C VAL A 255 12.49 -4.11 9.91
N PHE A 256 12.07 -3.75 8.70
CA PHE A 256 10.77 -4.11 8.11
C PHE A 256 10.98 -4.99 6.88
N PRO A 257 10.00 -5.84 6.51
CA PRO A 257 10.00 -6.49 5.19
C PRO A 257 9.91 -5.43 4.09
N THR A 258 10.51 -5.70 2.93
CA THR A 258 10.43 -4.79 1.77
C THR A 258 9.07 -4.90 1.07
N ALA A 259 8.99 -4.46 -0.20
CA ALA A 259 7.78 -4.58 -1.00
C ALA A 259 7.35 -6.04 -1.15
N GLY A 260 6.06 -6.30 -0.93
CA GLY A 260 5.43 -7.57 -1.24
C GLY A 260 4.76 -7.54 -2.60
N PHE A 261 5.07 -8.54 -3.45
CA PHE A 261 4.40 -8.70 -4.74
C PHE A 261 3.12 -9.50 -4.57
N SER A 262 2.06 -9.01 -5.22
CA SER A 262 0.72 -9.57 -5.13
C SER A 262 0.10 -9.67 -6.51
N TYR A 263 -0.81 -10.62 -6.67
CA TYR A 263 -1.72 -10.66 -7.80
C TYR A 263 -3.17 -10.42 -7.35
N TYR A 264 -4.04 -10.08 -8.28
CA TYR A 264 -5.46 -9.85 -8.01
C TYR A 264 -6.18 -11.18 -7.75
N TYR A 265 -6.96 -11.28 -6.67
CA TYR A 265 -7.59 -12.53 -6.18
C TYR A 265 -8.44 -13.25 -7.23
N ALA A 266 -9.06 -12.52 -8.14
CA ALA A 266 -9.93 -13.08 -9.16
C ALA A 266 -9.19 -13.51 -10.45
N LEU A 267 -7.84 -13.55 -10.47
CA LEU A 267 -7.13 -14.13 -11.61
C LEU A 267 -7.40 -15.63 -11.72
N ASP A 268 -7.49 -16.12 -12.95
CA ASP A 268 -7.52 -17.56 -13.25
C ASP A 268 -6.39 -18.26 -12.49
N PRO A 269 -6.67 -19.32 -11.71
CA PRO A 269 -5.66 -19.99 -10.88
C PRO A 269 -4.46 -20.54 -11.68
N LYS A 270 -4.66 -20.96 -12.95
CA LYS A 270 -3.55 -21.42 -13.81
C LYS A 270 -2.66 -20.26 -14.22
N LEU A 271 -3.25 -19.09 -14.50
CA LEU A 271 -2.50 -17.88 -14.79
C LEU A 271 -1.74 -17.40 -13.54
N ALA A 272 -2.38 -17.39 -12.38
CA ALA A 272 -1.73 -17.06 -11.11
C ALA A 272 -0.54 -17.97 -10.80
N ALA A 273 -0.67 -19.28 -11.06
CA ALA A 273 0.44 -20.24 -10.92
C ALA A 273 1.61 -19.92 -11.84
N LYS A 274 1.36 -19.59 -13.11
CA LYS A 274 2.41 -19.17 -14.05
C LYS A 274 3.08 -17.85 -13.67
N ILE A 275 2.33 -16.89 -13.09
CA ILE A 275 2.90 -15.64 -12.57
C ILE A 275 3.87 -15.96 -11.42
N LYS A 276 3.47 -16.83 -10.47
CA LYS A 276 4.36 -17.27 -9.39
C LYS A 276 5.64 -17.96 -9.94
N GLU A 277 5.47 -18.86 -10.89
CA GLU A 277 6.60 -19.52 -11.59
C GLU A 277 7.55 -18.51 -12.22
N ALA A 278 7.01 -17.48 -12.91
CA ALA A 278 7.82 -16.43 -13.52
C ALA A 278 8.65 -15.68 -12.48
N PHE A 279 8.09 -15.32 -11.33
CA PHE A 279 8.84 -14.66 -10.27
C PHE A 279 9.92 -15.57 -9.66
N TYR A 280 9.57 -16.81 -9.30
CA TYR A 280 10.51 -17.71 -8.61
C TYR A 280 11.64 -18.23 -9.52
N SER A 281 11.41 -18.26 -10.83
CA SER A 281 12.45 -18.62 -11.81
C SER A 281 13.31 -17.44 -12.28
N PHE A 282 12.92 -16.18 -11.91
CA PHE A 282 13.65 -14.99 -12.34
C PHE A 282 14.89 -14.74 -11.48
N LYS A 283 16.05 -14.67 -12.14
CA LYS A 283 17.31 -14.27 -11.50
C LYS A 283 17.47 -12.76 -11.62
N ILE A 284 17.56 -12.07 -10.48
CA ILE A 284 17.60 -10.60 -10.43
C ILE A 284 18.97 -10.07 -10.87
N GLN A 285 20.06 -10.75 -10.49
CA GLN A 285 21.42 -10.31 -10.81
C GLN A 285 21.66 -10.21 -12.31
N GLY A 286 22.36 -9.18 -12.76
CA GLY A 286 22.66 -8.93 -14.17
C GLY A 286 21.54 -8.30 -15.00
N THR A 287 20.35 -8.11 -14.39
CA THR A 287 19.18 -7.53 -15.06
C THR A 287 19.00 -6.04 -14.75
N SER A 288 18.04 -5.40 -15.43
CA SER A 288 17.60 -4.03 -15.14
C SER A 288 17.15 -3.88 -13.68
N LEU A 289 16.44 -4.87 -13.13
CA LEU A 289 16.02 -4.89 -11.74
C LEU A 289 17.21 -4.94 -10.77
N GLY A 290 18.21 -5.76 -11.05
CA GLY A 290 19.41 -5.90 -10.21
C GLY A 290 20.31 -4.66 -10.20
N LYS A 291 20.23 -3.79 -11.21
CA LYS A 291 20.96 -2.51 -11.21
C LYS A 291 20.46 -1.56 -10.13
N ASP A 292 19.17 -1.56 -9.85
CA ASP A 292 18.52 -0.70 -8.84
C ASP A 292 18.40 -1.37 -7.46
N PHE A 293 18.15 -2.68 -7.44
CA PHE A 293 18.05 -3.48 -6.22
C PHE A 293 19.27 -4.38 -6.08
N ARG A 294 20.45 -3.74 -5.91
CA ARG A 294 21.79 -4.34 -6.06
C ARG A 294 22.07 -5.53 -5.14
N ASP A 295 21.44 -5.56 -3.97
CA ASP A 295 21.56 -6.63 -2.97
C ASP A 295 20.55 -7.77 -3.19
N ALA A 296 19.54 -7.57 -4.04
CA ALA A 296 18.56 -8.60 -4.35
C ALA A 296 19.11 -9.61 -5.36
N THR A 297 18.91 -10.90 -5.09
CA THR A 297 19.39 -12.00 -5.94
C THR A 297 18.27 -12.79 -6.61
N HIS A 298 17.13 -12.96 -5.90
CA HIS A 298 15.99 -13.76 -6.36
C HIS A 298 14.69 -13.34 -5.63
N PHE A 299 13.58 -13.98 -5.97
CA PHE A 299 12.32 -13.85 -5.26
C PHE A 299 12.05 -15.09 -4.40
N VAL A 300 11.46 -14.89 -3.23
CA VAL A 300 11.03 -15.95 -2.32
C VAL A 300 9.53 -15.81 -2.01
N PRO A 301 8.85 -16.92 -1.64
CA PRO A 301 7.47 -16.86 -1.18
C PRO A 301 7.27 -15.95 0.03
N ILE A 302 6.05 -15.41 0.16
CA ILE A 302 5.57 -14.68 1.35
C ILE A 302 4.67 -15.62 2.15
N ASP A 303 4.93 -15.76 3.45
CA ASP A 303 3.95 -16.15 4.45
C ASP A 303 3.38 -14.85 5.04
N TYR A 304 2.24 -14.40 4.50
CA TYR A 304 1.70 -13.08 4.81
C TYR A 304 1.42 -12.89 6.31
N ARG A 305 0.87 -13.89 7.00
CA ARG A 305 0.58 -13.79 8.42
C ARG A 305 1.83 -13.62 9.25
N LYS A 306 2.85 -14.39 8.96
CA LYS A 306 4.12 -14.39 9.69
C LYS A 306 4.98 -13.18 9.31
N ASP A 307 5.20 -12.98 8.02
CA ASP A 307 6.17 -11.98 7.54
C ASP A 307 5.66 -10.54 7.72
N TRP A 308 4.32 -10.33 7.75
CA TRP A 308 3.69 -9.01 7.92
C TRP A 308 3.03 -8.79 9.29
N GLU A 309 3.14 -9.72 10.23
CA GLU A 309 2.54 -9.62 11.58
C GLU A 309 2.90 -8.31 12.29
N ALA A 310 4.18 -7.98 12.34
CA ALA A 310 4.65 -6.75 13.00
C ALA A 310 4.13 -5.48 12.32
N VAL A 311 4.01 -5.50 10.99
CA VAL A 311 3.48 -4.36 10.21
C VAL A 311 1.99 -4.19 10.46
N ALA A 312 1.22 -5.27 10.42
CA ALA A 312 -0.22 -5.26 10.72
C ALA A 312 -0.45 -4.77 12.15
N GLY A 313 0.34 -5.25 13.12
CA GLY A 313 0.27 -4.80 14.51
C GLY A 313 0.56 -3.31 14.72
N ILE A 314 1.45 -2.71 13.93
CA ILE A 314 1.68 -1.26 13.95
C ILE A 314 0.44 -0.50 13.46
N LEU A 315 -0.17 -0.93 12.33
CA LEU A 315 -1.36 -0.28 11.81
C LEU A 315 -2.53 -0.38 12.79
N GLU A 316 -2.71 -1.55 13.42
CA GLU A 316 -3.72 -1.76 14.45
C GLU A 316 -3.51 -0.88 15.68
N ALA A 317 -2.27 -0.81 16.16
CA ALA A 317 -1.91 0.05 17.29
C ALA A 317 -2.13 1.55 16.99
N ASN A 318 -2.04 1.93 15.71
CA ASN A 318 -2.37 3.27 15.24
C ASN A 318 -3.90 3.48 15.06
N GLY A 319 -4.74 2.47 15.33
CA GLY A 319 -6.19 2.56 15.20
C GLY A 319 -6.70 2.48 13.76
N VAL A 320 -5.90 1.96 12.81
CA VAL A 320 -6.30 1.84 11.39
C VAL A 320 -7.46 0.86 11.24
N VAL A 321 -8.54 1.31 10.59
CA VAL A 321 -9.71 0.50 10.25
C VAL A 321 -9.70 0.19 8.76
N PHE A 322 -9.52 -1.09 8.41
CA PHE A 322 -9.49 -1.56 7.03
C PHE A 322 -10.91 -1.72 6.48
N SER A 323 -11.53 -0.62 6.11
CA SER A 323 -12.86 -0.57 5.49
C SER A 323 -12.93 0.58 4.52
N ARG A 324 -13.62 0.39 3.40
CA ARG A 324 -13.85 1.44 2.39
C ARG A 324 -14.70 2.60 2.92
N GLU A 325 -15.52 2.34 3.92
CA GLU A 325 -16.34 3.34 4.61
C GLU A 325 -15.57 4.11 5.67
N SER A 326 -14.39 3.62 6.09
CA SER A 326 -13.59 4.26 7.12
C SER A 326 -13.13 5.67 6.72
N ALA A 327 -12.96 6.52 7.73
CA ALA A 327 -12.40 7.85 7.52
C ALA A 327 -10.98 7.81 6.93
N ASP A 328 -10.19 6.81 7.33
CA ASP A 328 -8.83 6.59 6.84
C ASP A 328 -8.82 6.29 5.35
N TYR A 329 -9.69 5.37 4.89
CA TYR A 329 -9.80 5.05 3.48
C TYR A 329 -10.28 6.24 2.65
N LYS A 330 -11.33 6.93 3.08
CA LYS A 330 -11.88 8.12 2.39
C LYS A 330 -10.86 9.24 2.30
N LYS A 331 -10.10 9.49 3.38
CA LYS A 331 -9.03 10.49 3.40
C LYS A 331 -7.88 10.13 2.45
N PHE A 332 -7.50 8.86 2.42
CA PHE A 332 -6.43 8.33 1.61
C PHE A 332 -6.81 8.26 0.12
N SER A 333 -8.04 7.85 -0.23
CA SER A 333 -8.53 7.69 -1.61
C SER A 333 -9.08 8.99 -2.23
N ALA A 334 -9.21 10.05 -1.43
CA ALA A 334 -9.67 11.34 -1.95
C ALA A 334 -8.73 11.87 -3.05
N PRO A 335 -9.25 12.42 -4.14
CA PRO A 335 -8.42 13.08 -5.13
C PRO A 335 -7.65 14.24 -4.49
N PRO A 336 -6.43 14.54 -4.94
CA PRO A 336 -5.69 15.70 -4.44
C PRO A 336 -6.55 16.96 -4.63
N LYS A 337 -6.59 17.81 -3.60
CA LYS A 337 -7.32 19.08 -3.70
C LYS A 337 -6.73 19.89 -4.85
N PRO A 338 -7.54 20.39 -5.80
CA PRO A 338 -7.04 21.29 -6.83
C PRO A 338 -6.54 22.56 -6.14
N GLY A 339 -5.27 22.92 -6.34
CA GLY A 339 -4.70 24.21 -5.92
C GLY A 339 -4.12 24.28 -4.52
N GLY A 340 -3.58 23.19 -3.97
CA GLY A 340 -2.65 23.25 -2.85
C GLY A 340 -1.24 23.54 -3.35
N GLU A 341 -0.92 24.82 -3.54
CA GLU A 341 0.46 25.31 -3.61
C GLU A 341 1.14 25.20 -2.25
#